data_e2460eb5041a015827b75d67c1cfad29
#
_entry.id   e2460eb5041a015827b75d67c1cfad29
#
_cell.length_a   1.000
_cell.length_b   1.000
_cell.length_c   1.000
_cell.angle_alpha   90.00
_cell.angle_beta   90.00
_cell.angle_gamma   90.00
#
_symmetry.space_group_name_H-M   'P 1'
#
loop_
_entity.id
_entity.type
_entity.pdbx_description
1 polymer ?
#
loop_
_entity_poly.entity_id
_entity_poly.type
_entity_poly.pdbx_seq_one_letter_code
_entity_poly.pdbx_strand_id
1 'polypeptide(L)'
;MYFTRIVFLLSNLTSFQNLSFSDFIVSIWFDMITIGLLFLPYYGLYLLPIPLRHTKAYKITFKLYFHLTSALILGLNLMDVEYFKYTGKRSTFDLWSMFGGGGDLGQLWDTFLNDFWFVILLYILLIVLTEFLYRRIDRNPVTRLNGKIFYKINIISFLMMVPVLFVMGRGGFNLKPVGIIEATRYTEPENLAFVLPTAFTMIKTIDQGGLEPVRHMSDEEALRYFDPVKTTEPQDILPDKTNVVIIMLESFGTEFVGAYNQGKGYTPFLDSIIGESLTFDYSFANGKRSIEAVPAVIASIPTMMENAYISSPYGNNKINTLPSILKEHGYESAFFHGATNGSMSFDGFSRICGFDHYYGRYEYNNDDHYDKTWGILDEYFSPWSARKMSKMKEPFFSTVFTISSHHPYYIPKHLINKMKRGPQEICASINYGDYSLKKFFVEAKKQSWYNNTLFVLLADHTPATTSKMYNQRTHIFRIPIAFYHPGGILKAERSDRTFQQLDIMPTILDLLNIETDYYAFGNSYYSPKGGSALVYMSGAYSHFEDGRMTMFSDSKARSLYNYTLKKVDLTDSLSYYKKESQSVEMKIKAMIQRYNHDLLQNQTTINETKH
;
A
#
# COMPACT_ATOMS: atom_id res chain seq x y z
N MET A 1 24.99 -14.77 -5.47
CA MET A 1 23.54 -14.47 -5.33
C MET A 1 22.67 -15.56 -5.95
N TYR A 2 22.83 -15.88 -7.23
CA TYR A 2 21.97 -16.87 -7.87
C TYR A 2 22.00 -18.26 -7.21
N PHE A 3 23.17 -18.72 -6.77
CA PHE A 3 23.29 -19.97 -6.04
C PHE A 3 22.50 -19.98 -4.72
N THR A 4 22.55 -18.90 -3.93
CA THR A 4 21.75 -18.79 -2.70
C THR A 4 20.26 -18.78 -2.98
N ARG A 5 19.83 -18.25 -4.13
CA ARG A 5 18.44 -18.30 -4.61
C ARG A 5 17.97 -19.72 -4.93
N ILE A 6 18.83 -20.52 -5.56
CA ILE A 6 18.50 -21.93 -5.82
C ILE A 6 18.38 -22.70 -4.51
N VAL A 7 19.28 -22.47 -3.54
CA VAL A 7 19.15 -23.06 -2.20
C VAL A 7 17.84 -22.65 -1.53
N PHE A 8 17.51 -21.36 -1.60
CA PHE A 8 16.24 -20.83 -1.09
C PHE A 8 15.02 -21.52 -1.73
N LEU A 9 15.02 -21.67 -3.05
CA LEU A 9 13.95 -22.36 -3.79
C LEU A 9 13.83 -23.82 -3.33
N LEU A 10 14.95 -24.56 -3.30
CA LEU A 10 14.96 -25.98 -2.94
C LEU A 10 14.48 -26.21 -1.50
N SER A 11 14.77 -25.29 -0.58
CA SER A 11 14.34 -25.36 0.82
C SER A 11 12.88 -24.98 1.02
N ASN A 12 12.24 -24.33 0.03
CA ASN A 12 10.88 -23.78 0.12
C ASN A 12 10.01 -24.17 -1.09
N LEU A 13 10.22 -25.34 -1.69
CA LEU A 13 9.55 -25.78 -2.93
C LEU A 13 8.02 -25.76 -2.82
N THR A 14 7.47 -26.05 -1.67
CA THR A 14 6.02 -26.08 -1.45
C THR A 14 5.35 -24.70 -1.61
N SER A 15 6.12 -23.63 -1.40
CA SER A 15 5.64 -22.24 -1.52
C SER A 15 5.68 -21.71 -2.95
N PHE A 16 6.33 -22.40 -3.90
CA PHE A 16 6.59 -21.92 -5.26
C PHE A 16 6.14 -22.95 -6.30
N GLN A 17 4.84 -23.22 -6.39
CA GLN A 17 4.30 -24.27 -7.27
C GLN A 17 4.20 -23.84 -8.75
N ASN A 18 4.10 -22.54 -9.04
CA ASN A 18 3.81 -22.00 -10.37
C ASN A 18 4.93 -21.09 -10.91
N LEU A 19 6.21 -21.47 -10.70
CA LEU A 19 7.33 -20.70 -11.26
C LEU A 19 7.41 -20.88 -12.79
N SER A 20 7.46 -19.76 -13.49
CA SER A 20 7.68 -19.71 -14.94
C SER A 20 9.17 -19.49 -15.27
N PHE A 21 9.58 -19.79 -16.50
CA PHE A 21 10.94 -19.51 -16.95
C PHE A 21 11.27 -18.00 -16.87
N SER A 22 10.27 -17.13 -17.08
CA SER A 22 10.46 -15.69 -16.94
C SER A 22 10.84 -15.28 -15.52
N ASP A 23 10.36 -15.95 -14.47
CA ASP A 23 10.70 -15.63 -13.07
C ASP A 23 12.20 -15.83 -12.81
N PHE A 24 12.82 -16.83 -13.43
CA PHE A 24 14.26 -17.04 -13.36
C PHE A 24 15.05 -15.90 -14.03
N ILE A 25 14.60 -15.39 -15.19
CA ILE A 25 15.22 -14.25 -15.87
C ILE A 25 15.07 -12.97 -15.04
N VAL A 26 13.85 -12.71 -14.56
CA VAL A 26 13.54 -11.54 -13.71
C VAL A 26 14.35 -11.58 -12.42
N SER A 27 14.54 -12.76 -11.84
CA SER A 27 15.36 -12.92 -10.63
C SER A 27 16.82 -12.55 -10.85
N ILE A 28 17.40 -12.88 -12.00
CA ILE A 28 18.77 -12.46 -12.39
C ILE A 28 18.82 -10.93 -12.53
N TRP A 29 17.79 -10.33 -13.11
CA TRP A 29 17.71 -8.87 -13.24
C TRP A 29 17.69 -8.17 -11.88
N PHE A 30 16.93 -8.68 -10.89
CA PHE A 30 16.96 -8.13 -9.52
C PHE A 30 18.30 -8.36 -8.81
N ASP A 31 18.99 -9.47 -9.09
CA ASP A 31 20.36 -9.68 -8.62
C ASP A 31 21.31 -8.62 -9.21
N MET A 32 21.16 -8.30 -10.50
CA MET A 32 21.94 -7.24 -11.14
C MET A 32 21.64 -5.85 -10.57
N ILE A 33 20.38 -5.53 -10.30
CA ILE A 33 19.98 -4.28 -9.62
C ILE A 33 20.68 -4.17 -8.26
N THR A 34 20.65 -5.23 -7.47
CA THR A 34 21.28 -5.27 -6.14
C THR A 34 22.78 -5.07 -6.22
N ILE A 35 23.44 -5.73 -7.17
CA ILE A 35 24.87 -5.54 -7.44
C ILE A 35 25.14 -4.10 -7.88
N GLY A 36 24.32 -3.55 -8.77
CA GLY A 36 24.44 -2.16 -9.22
C GLY A 36 24.36 -1.17 -8.06
N LEU A 37 23.41 -1.35 -7.15
CA LEU A 37 23.25 -0.48 -5.96
C LEU A 37 24.46 -0.57 -5.03
N LEU A 38 24.86 -1.79 -4.65
CA LEU A 38 25.87 -2.01 -3.62
C LEU A 38 27.31 -1.81 -4.11
N PHE A 39 27.58 -2.11 -5.37
CA PHE A 39 28.92 -1.98 -5.94
C PHE A 39 29.14 -0.70 -6.75
N LEU A 40 28.14 0.16 -6.96
CA LEU A 40 28.31 1.46 -7.59
C LEU A 40 29.39 2.31 -6.91
N PRO A 41 29.43 2.47 -5.56
CA PRO A 41 30.51 3.20 -4.90
C PRO A 41 31.88 2.52 -5.09
N TYR A 42 31.91 1.19 -5.04
CA TYR A 42 33.13 0.41 -5.26
C TYR A 42 33.72 0.71 -6.64
N TYR A 43 32.96 0.53 -7.71
CA TYR A 43 33.44 0.75 -9.06
C TYR A 43 33.70 2.23 -9.36
N GLY A 44 32.83 3.12 -8.83
CA GLY A 44 33.03 4.56 -8.98
C GLY A 44 34.37 5.03 -8.44
N LEU A 45 34.72 4.59 -7.23
CA LEU A 45 36.01 4.91 -6.61
C LEU A 45 37.18 4.13 -7.24
N TYR A 46 36.98 2.83 -7.55
CA TYR A 46 38.02 1.98 -8.10
C TYR A 46 38.49 2.44 -9.49
N LEU A 47 37.62 2.98 -10.31
CA LEU A 47 37.92 3.46 -11.65
C LEU A 47 38.49 4.89 -11.67
N LEU A 48 38.49 5.60 -10.53
CA LEU A 48 39.11 6.93 -10.49
C LEU A 48 40.59 6.88 -10.91
N PRO A 49 41.00 7.74 -11.82
CA PRO A 49 42.38 7.77 -12.32
C PRO A 49 43.33 8.51 -11.35
N ILE A 50 43.39 8.02 -10.09
CA ILE A 50 44.21 8.62 -9.04
C ILE A 50 45.45 7.76 -8.74
N PRO A 51 46.61 8.37 -8.44
CA PRO A 51 47.86 7.63 -8.14
C PRO A 51 47.73 6.71 -6.90
N LEU A 52 46.86 7.05 -5.94
CA LEU A 52 46.58 6.29 -4.70
C LEU A 52 46.20 4.83 -4.95
N ARG A 53 45.60 4.50 -6.11
CA ARG A 53 45.16 3.12 -6.43
C ARG A 53 46.32 2.11 -6.51
N HIS A 54 47.54 2.58 -6.66
CA HIS A 54 48.74 1.75 -6.68
C HIS A 54 49.28 1.45 -5.29
N THR A 55 48.75 2.13 -4.26
CA THR A 55 49.18 1.92 -2.87
C THR A 55 48.61 0.61 -2.31
N LYS A 56 49.36 -0.01 -1.39
CA LYS A 56 48.94 -1.22 -0.69
C LYS A 56 47.67 -0.98 0.13
N ALA A 57 47.57 0.18 0.77
CA ALA A 57 46.41 0.57 1.54
C ALA A 57 45.15 0.59 0.68
N TYR A 58 45.19 1.25 -0.48
CA TYR A 58 44.04 1.32 -1.39
C TYR A 58 43.56 -0.07 -1.82
N LYS A 59 44.47 -0.93 -2.23
CA LYS A 59 44.17 -2.32 -2.64
C LYS A 59 43.52 -3.11 -1.52
N ILE A 60 44.02 -2.96 -0.27
CA ILE A 60 43.44 -3.64 0.91
C ILE A 60 42.03 -3.11 1.20
N THR A 61 41.82 -1.78 1.18
CA THR A 61 40.52 -1.17 1.40
C THR A 61 39.47 -1.70 0.39
N PHE A 62 39.82 -1.76 -0.90
CA PHE A 62 38.90 -2.26 -1.91
C PHE A 62 38.67 -3.77 -1.82
N LYS A 63 39.68 -4.53 -1.45
CA LYS A 63 39.51 -5.94 -1.15
C LYS A 63 38.55 -6.14 0.05
N LEU A 64 38.72 -5.39 1.12
CA LEU A 64 37.84 -5.44 2.28
C LEU A 64 36.41 -5.05 1.91
N TYR A 65 36.24 -3.95 1.17
CA TYR A 65 34.91 -3.54 0.70
C TYR A 65 34.22 -4.66 -0.09
N PHE A 66 34.92 -5.25 -1.05
CA PHE A 66 34.39 -6.34 -1.86
C PHE A 66 33.94 -7.53 -1.00
N HIS A 67 34.79 -7.97 -0.06
CA HIS A 67 34.46 -9.12 0.79
C HIS A 67 33.34 -8.83 1.80
N LEU A 68 33.37 -7.66 2.44
CA LEU A 68 32.32 -7.27 3.38
C LEU A 68 30.95 -7.15 2.69
N THR A 69 30.92 -6.51 1.53
CA THR A 69 29.67 -6.37 0.75
C THR A 69 29.17 -7.75 0.27
N SER A 70 30.09 -8.59 -0.24
CA SER A 70 29.72 -9.94 -0.67
C SER A 70 29.24 -10.82 0.48
N ALA A 71 29.92 -10.74 1.63
CA ALA A 71 29.53 -11.47 2.84
C ALA A 71 28.14 -11.04 3.34
N LEU A 72 27.89 -9.72 3.35
CA LEU A 72 26.58 -9.18 3.72
C LEU A 72 25.47 -9.70 2.79
N ILE A 73 25.65 -9.60 1.48
CA ILE A 73 24.67 -10.08 0.50
C ILE A 73 24.39 -11.58 0.67
N LEU A 74 25.44 -12.37 0.78
CA LEU A 74 25.32 -13.83 0.92
C LEU A 74 24.64 -14.20 2.26
N GLY A 75 25.04 -13.55 3.34
CA GLY A 75 24.46 -13.78 4.67
C GLY A 75 22.97 -13.46 4.72
N LEU A 76 22.58 -12.29 4.21
CA LEU A 76 21.17 -11.89 4.16
C LEU A 76 20.32 -12.85 3.31
N ASN A 77 20.80 -13.25 2.13
CA ASN A 77 20.05 -14.19 1.29
C ASN A 77 19.96 -15.60 1.91
N LEU A 78 20.99 -16.05 2.63
CA LEU A 78 20.98 -17.36 3.28
C LEU A 78 20.14 -17.37 4.56
N MET A 79 20.10 -16.27 5.30
CA MET A 79 19.22 -16.12 6.45
C MET A 79 17.76 -16.41 6.07
N ASP A 80 17.31 -15.89 4.95
CA ASP A 80 15.94 -16.07 4.48
C ASP A 80 15.62 -17.49 3.98
N VAL A 81 16.61 -18.37 3.82
CA VAL A 81 16.34 -19.79 3.51
C VAL A 81 15.44 -20.42 4.57
N GLU A 82 15.66 -20.05 5.84
CA GLU A 82 14.87 -20.53 6.96
C GLU A 82 13.81 -19.52 7.43
N TYR A 83 14.16 -18.23 7.51
CA TYR A 83 13.25 -17.22 8.03
C TYR A 83 11.96 -17.06 7.18
N PHE A 84 12.06 -17.28 5.86
CA PHE A 84 10.91 -17.28 4.96
C PHE A 84 9.82 -18.29 5.36
N LYS A 85 10.18 -19.44 5.92
CA LYS A 85 9.22 -20.46 6.37
C LYS A 85 8.24 -19.95 7.43
N TYR A 86 8.67 -18.95 8.20
CA TYR A 86 7.88 -18.33 9.26
C TYR A 86 7.09 -17.12 8.79
N THR A 87 7.66 -16.33 7.86
CA THR A 87 7.08 -15.03 7.47
C THR A 87 6.40 -15.03 6.11
N GLY A 88 6.71 -16.01 5.25
CA GLY A 88 6.20 -16.08 3.87
C GLY A 88 6.63 -14.94 2.96
N LYS A 89 7.59 -14.10 3.39
CA LYS A 89 8.16 -12.99 2.61
C LYS A 89 9.68 -12.88 2.80
N ARG A 90 10.36 -12.14 1.91
CA ARG A 90 11.76 -11.76 2.13
C ARG A 90 11.87 -10.76 3.27
N SER A 91 12.92 -10.92 4.07
CA SER A 91 13.22 -9.99 5.16
C SER A 91 13.38 -8.57 4.67
N THR A 92 12.88 -7.64 5.43
CA THR A 92 12.94 -6.18 5.25
C THR A 92 13.74 -5.55 6.39
N PHE A 93 14.09 -4.27 6.29
CA PHE A 93 15.02 -3.63 7.23
C PHE A 93 14.46 -3.55 8.67
N ASP A 94 13.15 -3.58 8.84
CA ASP A 94 12.45 -3.64 10.13
C ASP A 94 12.82 -4.87 10.97
N LEU A 95 13.33 -5.94 10.35
CA LEU A 95 13.86 -7.10 11.09
C LEU A 95 14.90 -6.69 12.15
N TRP A 96 15.69 -5.64 11.90
CA TRP A 96 16.67 -5.14 12.87
C TRP A 96 16.04 -4.55 14.12
N SER A 97 14.84 -3.97 14.02
CA SER A 97 14.11 -3.46 15.18
C SER A 97 13.65 -4.60 16.11
N MET A 98 13.33 -5.76 15.53
CA MET A 98 12.96 -6.94 16.30
C MET A 98 14.13 -7.51 17.13
N PHE A 99 15.36 -7.37 16.63
CA PHE A 99 16.57 -7.81 17.33
C PHE A 99 17.10 -6.80 18.36
N GLY A 100 16.73 -5.51 18.27
CA GLY A 100 17.21 -4.45 19.14
C GLY A 100 16.52 -4.30 20.49
N GLY A 101 15.39 -4.98 20.70
CA GLY A 101 14.46 -4.74 21.82
C GLY A 101 14.64 -5.54 23.11
N GLY A 102 15.63 -6.42 23.25
CA GLY A 102 15.77 -7.17 24.50
C GLY A 102 16.74 -8.35 24.44
N GLY A 103 17.30 -8.69 25.59
CA GLY A 103 18.42 -9.61 25.82
C GLY A 103 18.27 -11.09 25.42
N ASP A 104 17.33 -11.44 24.54
CA ASP A 104 17.06 -12.82 24.12
C ASP A 104 18.02 -13.34 23.04
N LEU A 105 18.76 -12.47 22.36
CA LEU A 105 19.73 -12.88 21.34
C LEU A 105 20.78 -13.84 21.87
N GLY A 106 21.24 -13.67 23.11
CA GLY A 106 22.22 -14.55 23.73
C GLY A 106 21.69 -15.99 23.97
N GLN A 107 20.40 -16.14 24.22
CA GLN A 107 19.75 -17.44 24.44
C GLN A 107 19.39 -18.14 23.12
N LEU A 108 19.18 -17.36 22.06
CA LEU A 108 18.84 -17.90 20.73
C LEU A 108 20.06 -18.40 19.95
N TRP A 109 21.30 -17.99 20.29
CA TRP A 109 22.50 -18.39 19.57
C TRP A 109 22.73 -19.91 19.56
N ASP A 110 22.53 -20.58 20.69
CA ASP A 110 22.71 -22.01 20.78
C ASP A 110 21.68 -22.76 19.92
N THR A 111 20.44 -22.30 19.92
CA THR A 111 19.37 -22.83 19.05
C THR A 111 19.70 -22.59 17.57
N PHE A 112 20.13 -21.38 17.23
CA PHE A 112 20.53 -21.05 15.86
C PHE A 112 21.69 -21.90 15.34
N LEU A 113 22.70 -22.10 16.16
CA LEU A 113 23.87 -22.92 15.79
C LEU A 113 23.51 -24.41 15.62
N ASN A 114 22.62 -24.92 16.45
CA ASN A 114 22.23 -26.35 16.41
C ASN A 114 21.23 -26.62 15.26
N ASP A 115 20.27 -25.73 15.03
CA ASP A 115 19.20 -25.99 14.08
C ASP A 115 19.59 -25.58 12.64
N PHE A 116 20.46 -24.57 12.48
CA PHE A 116 20.82 -24.00 11.17
C PHE A 116 22.30 -24.16 10.81
N TRP A 117 23.01 -25.12 11.41
CA TRP A 117 24.44 -25.37 11.16
C TRP A 117 24.79 -25.54 9.68
N PHE A 118 23.88 -26.14 8.88
CA PHE A 118 24.08 -26.35 7.45
C PHE A 118 24.07 -25.01 6.66
N VAL A 119 23.24 -24.02 7.06
CA VAL A 119 23.22 -22.68 6.47
C VAL A 119 24.53 -21.97 6.77
N ILE A 120 25.04 -22.09 8.00
CA ILE A 120 26.31 -21.51 8.43
C ILE A 120 27.47 -22.14 7.66
N LEU A 121 27.49 -23.46 7.52
CA LEU A 121 28.51 -24.17 6.76
C LEU A 121 28.51 -23.70 5.29
N LEU A 122 27.32 -23.61 4.69
CA LEU A 122 27.17 -23.12 3.31
C LEU A 122 27.64 -21.68 3.17
N TYR A 123 27.34 -20.82 4.13
CA TYR A 123 27.83 -19.44 4.16
C TYR A 123 29.37 -19.38 4.17
N ILE A 124 30.02 -20.15 5.04
CA ILE A 124 31.48 -20.23 5.11
C ILE A 124 32.08 -20.72 3.77
N LEU A 125 31.50 -21.79 3.19
CA LEU A 125 31.93 -22.30 1.90
C LEU A 125 31.84 -21.25 0.78
N LEU A 126 30.76 -20.46 0.73
CA LEU A 126 30.59 -19.40 -0.25
C LEU A 126 31.57 -18.23 -0.04
N ILE A 127 31.90 -17.88 1.21
CA ILE A 127 32.93 -16.88 1.50
C ILE A 127 34.30 -17.38 1.03
N VAL A 128 34.66 -18.63 1.32
CA VAL A 128 35.92 -19.24 0.85
C VAL A 128 35.97 -19.27 -0.69
N LEU A 129 34.87 -19.65 -1.33
CA LEU A 129 34.76 -19.63 -2.80
C LEU A 129 34.94 -18.21 -3.37
N THR A 130 34.33 -17.21 -2.72
CA THR A 130 34.46 -15.81 -3.13
C THR A 130 35.92 -15.34 -3.04
N GLU A 131 36.64 -15.67 -1.96
CA GLU A 131 38.09 -15.35 -1.83
C GLU A 131 38.93 -16.12 -2.87
N PHE A 132 38.62 -17.40 -3.13
CA PHE A 132 39.30 -18.19 -4.15
C PHE A 132 39.16 -17.56 -5.55
N LEU A 133 37.93 -17.18 -5.93
CA LEU A 133 37.65 -16.53 -7.20
C LEU A 133 38.30 -15.15 -7.29
N TYR A 134 38.24 -14.35 -6.20
CA TYR A 134 38.89 -13.05 -6.12
C TYR A 134 40.41 -13.18 -6.39
N ARG A 135 41.09 -14.11 -5.70
CA ARG A 135 42.51 -14.36 -5.89
C ARG A 135 42.86 -14.82 -7.31
N ARG A 136 41.96 -15.58 -7.94
CA ARG A 136 42.21 -16.05 -9.32
C ARG A 136 42.14 -14.91 -10.32
N ILE A 137 41.26 -13.93 -10.13
CA ILE A 137 41.12 -12.73 -10.97
C ILE A 137 42.27 -11.77 -10.71
N ASP A 138 42.65 -11.54 -9.46
CA ASP A 138 43.73 -10.59 -9.08
C ASP A 138 45.15 -11.09 -9.46
N ARG A 139 45.31 -12.37 -9.81
CA ARG A 139 46.57 -12.94 -10.26
C ARG A 139 47.02 -12.53 -11.67
N ASN A 140 46.12 -11.96 -12.47
CA ASN A 140 46.48 -11.46 -13.78
C ASN A 140 47.13 -10.07 -13.65
N PRO A 141 48.48 -9.95 -13.87
CA PRO A 141 49.12 -8.66 -13.75
C PRO A 141 48.57 -7.74 -14.85
N VAL A 142 47.87 -6.71 -14.46
CA VAL A 142 47.63 -5.59 -15.39
C VAL A 142 48.99 -5.06 -15.77
N THR A 143 49.40 -5.30 -17.01
CA THR A 143 50.62 -4.71 -17.60
C THR A 143 50.63 -3.23 -17.26
N ARG A 144 51.75 -2.71 -16.72
CA ARG A 144 51.91 -1.28 -16.39
C ARG A 144 51.73 -0.47 -17.68
N LEU A 145 50.51 -0.04 -17.92
CA LEU A 145 50.21 0.82 -19.06
C LEU A 145 50.95 2.16 -18.86
N ASN A 146 51.44 2.71 -19.94
CA ASN A 146 52.10 4.02 -19.96
C ASN A 146 51.16 5.06 -19.31
N GLY A 147 51.66 5.96 -18.47
CA GLY A 147 50.83 6.83 -17.64
C GLY A 147 49.67 7.54 -18.36
N LYS A 148 49.91 8.06 -19.57
CA LYS A 148 48.87 8.71 -20.41
C LYS A 148 47.77 7.72 -20.86
N ILE A 149 48.13 6.50 -21.24
CA ILE A 149 47.20 5.45 -21.68
C ILE A 149 46.40 4.97 -20.50
N PHE A 150 47.03 4.82 -19.34
CA PHE A 150 46.35 4.48 -18.08
C PHE A 150 45.23 5.47 -17.73
N TYR A 151 45.52 6.78 -17.72
CA TYR A 151 44.50 7.80 -17.44
C TYR A 151 43.39 7.77 -18.48
N LYS A 152 43.69 7.66 -19.76
CA LYS A 152 42.70 7.62 -20.83
C LYS A 152 41.72 6.42 -20.66
N ILE A 153 42.26 5.22 -20.43
CA ILE A 153 41.45 4.01 -20.26
C ILE A 153 40.56 4.14 -19.02
N ASN A 154 41.10 4.60 -17.89
CA ASN A 154 40.30 4.71 -16.66
C ASN A 154 39.22 5.78 -16.77
N ILE A 155 39.47 6.92 -17.40
CA ILE A 155 38.46 7.94 -17.65
C ILE A 155 37.33 7.37 -18.53
N ILE A 156 37.69 6.71 -19.62
CA ILE A 156 36.70 6.08 -20.53
C ILE A 156 35.91 5.01 -19.77
N SER A 157 36.60 4.15 -19.02
CA SER A 157 35.92 3.11 -18.21
C SER A 157 35.01 3.70 -17.15
N PHE A 158 35.41 4.76 -16.48
CA PHE A 158 34.58 5.48 -15.50
C PHE A 158 33.32 6.06 -16.17
N LEU A 159 33.50 6.79 -17.29
CA LEU A 159 32.38 7.40 -18.00
C LEU A 159 31.44 6.39 -18.63
N MET A 160 31.86 5.17 -18.92
CA MET A 160 31.00 4.10 -19.44
C MET A 160 30.36 3.28 -18.31
N MET A 161 31.17 2.81 -17.35
CA MET A 161 30.72 1.84 -16.35
C MET A 161 29.86 2.46 -15.26
N VAL A 162 30.15 3.67 -14.79
CA VAL A 162 29.39 4.31 -13.71
C VAL A 162 27.95 4.60 -14.14
N PRO A 163 27.67 5.19 -15.32
CA PRO A 163 26.30 5.33 -15.79
C PRO A 163 25.57 3.99 -16.00
N VAL A 164 26.26 2.97 -16.54
CA VAL A 164 25.68 1.63 -16.71
C VAL A 164 25.27 1.04 -15.35
N LEU A 165 26.15 1.08 -14.35
CA LEU A 165 25.86 0.59 -13.00
C LEU A 165 24.76 1.41 -12.32
N PHE A 166 24.72 2.72 -12.56
CA PHE A 166 23.67 3.59 -12.05
C PHE A 166 22.29 3.21 -12.64
N VAL A 167 22.21 3.06 -13.96
CA VAL A 167 20.97 2.64 -14.64
C VAL A 167 20.59 1.22 -14.20
N MET A 168 21.55 0.31 -14.07
CA MET A 168 21.35 -1.03 -13.57
C MET A 168 20.79 -1.02 -12.15
N GLY A 169 21.38 -0.24 -11.24
CA GLY A 169 20.92 -0.10 -9.86
C GLY A 169 19.52 0.53 -9.73
N ARG A 170 19.12 1.37 -10.69
CA ARG A 170 17.75 1.89 -10.77
C ARG A 170 16.72 0.87 -11.30
N GLY A 171 17.19 -0.22 -11.93
CA GLY A 171 16.33 -1.17 -12.64
C GLY A 171 15.87 -0.66 -14.01
N GLY A 172 16.65 0.26 -14.66
CA GLY A 172 16.37 0.79 -15.99
C GLY A 172 16.23 2.31 -16.04
N PHE A 173 15.60 2.81 -17.12
CA PHE A 173 15.44 4.23 -17.42
C PHE A 173 14.13 4.84 -16.89
N ASN A 174 13.33 4.11 -16.15
CA ASN A 174 12.07 4.61 -15.58
C ASN A 174 12.30 5.82 -14.65
N LEU A 175 11.32 6.74 -14.59
CA LEU A 175 11.38 7.92 -13.72
C LEU A 175 11.56 7.55 -12.25
N LYS A 176 10.85 6.51 -11.77
CA LYS A 176 11.05 5.92 -10.44
C LYS A 176 11.99 4.72 -10.50
N PRO A 177 12.94 4.58 -9.57
CA PRO A 177 13.67 3.32 -9.38
C PRO A 177 12.71 2.17 -9.08
N VAL A 178 13.03 0.97 -9.55
CA VAL A 178 12.24 -0.23 -9.26
C VAL A 178 12.27 -0.53 -7.75
N GLY A 179 11.09 -0.76 -7.17
CA GLY A 179 10.87 -1.13 -5.78
C GLY A 179 10.36 -2.56 -5.63
N ILE A 180 9.97 -2.93 -4.40
CA ILE A 180 9.47 -4.28 -4.07
C ILE A 180 8.14 -4.54 -4.75
N ILE A 181 7.19 -3.62 -4.62
CA ILE A 181 5.83 -3.77 -5.19
C ILE A 181 5.86 -3.71 -6.72
N GLU A 182 6.73 -2.88 -7.30
CA GLU A 182 6.89 -2.79 -8.75
C GLU A 182 7.38 -4.11 -9.38
N ALA A 183 7.97 -5.02 -8.60
CA ALA A 183 8.35 -6.35 -9.08
C ALA A 183 7.14 -7.18 -9.55
N THR A 184 5.94 -6.93 -9.01
CA THR A 184 4.70 -7.61 -9.45
C THR A 184 4.32 -7.36 -10.91
N ARG A 185 4.92 -6.38 -11.57
CA ARG A 185 4.77 -6.17 -13.02
C ARG A 185 5.44 -7.27 -13.87
N TYR A 186 6.38 -7.98 -13.28
CA TYR A 186 7.27 -8.91 -13.98
C TYR A 186 7.12 -10.36 -13.48
N THR A 187 6.42 -10.56 -12.37
CA THR A 187 6.15 -11.86 -11.75
C THR A 187 4.84 -11.83 -10.99
N GLU A 188 4.24 -13.00 -10.78
CA GLU A 188 3.05 -13.11 -9.93
C GLU A 188 3.39 -12.81 -8.46
N PRO A 189 2.46 -12.26 -7.67
CA PRO A 189 2.69 -11.88 -6.27
C PRO A 189 3.24 -13.03 -5.41
N GLU A 190 2.78 -14.27 -5.64
CA GLU A 190 3.23 -15.47 -4.93
C GLU A 190 4.71 -15.76 -5.19
N ASN A 191 5.24 -15.35 -6.35
CA ASN A 191 6.62 -15.58 -6.76
C ASN A 191 7.57 -14.44 -6.36
N LEU A 192 7.07 -13.35 -5.77
CA LEU A 192 7.89 -12.19 -5.39
C LEU A 192 9.08 -12.56 -4.53
N ALA A 193 8.88 -13.42 -3.53
CA ALA A 193 9.95 -13.85 -2.62
C ALA A 193 11.03 -14.69 -3.34
N PHE A 194 10.70 -15.39 -4.41
CA PHE A 194 11.70 -16.05 -5.26
C PHE A 194 12.49 -15.05 -6.09
N VAL A 195 11.82 -14.08 -6.69
CA VAL A 195 12.42 -13.11 -7.62
C VAL A 195 13.30 -12.09 -6.90
N LEU A 196 12.86 -11.59 -5.74
CA LEU A 196 13.58 -10.56 -4.98
C LEU A 196 14.70 -11.17 -4.12
N PRO A 197 15.95 -10.67 -4.18
CA PRO A 197 16.97 -11.05 -3.21
C PRO A 197 16.80 -10.23 -1.92
N THR A 198 17.10 -10.83 -0.78
CA THR A 198 16.95 -10.20 0.56
C THR A 198 17.76 -8.91 0.69
N ALA A 199 18.96 -8.87 0.13
CA ALA A 199 19.75 -7.64 0.15
C ALA A 199 19.04 -6.48 -0.59
N PHE A 200 18.25 -6.76 -1.64
CA PHE A 200 17.43 -5.74 -2.31
C PHE A 200 16.30 -5.25 -1.42
N THR A 201 15.53 -6.16 -0.82
CA THR A 201 14.42 -5.79 0.05
C THR A 201 14.89 -5.00 1.27
N MET A 202 16.00 -5.39 1.88
CA MET A 202 16.64 -4.65 2.97
C MET A 202 17.03 -3.22 2.57
N ILE A 203 17.74 -3.05 1.44
CA ILE A 203 18.15 -1.71 0.97
C ILE A 203 16.93 -0.83 0.66
N LYS A 204 15.90 -1.40 0.03
CA LYS A 204 14.70 -0.64 -0.35
C LYS A 204 13.85 -0.21 0.83
N THR A 205 14.04 -0.82 1.99
CA THR A 205 13.26 -0.54 3.21
C THR A 205 14.06 0.14 4.33
N ILE A 206 15.35 0.44 4.11
CA ILE A 206 16.25 1.04 5.12
C ILE A 206 15.75 2.36 5.69
N ASP A 207 15.14 3.20 4.84
CA ASP A 207 14.62 4.52 5.22
C ASP A 207 13.10 4.51 5.48
N GLN A 208 12.47 3.33 5.46
CA GLN A 208 11.00 3.23 5.53
C GLN A 208 10.45 3.09 6.95
N GLY A 209 11.27 3.12 7.98
CA GLY A 209 10.85 3.01 9.37
C GLY A 209 9.94 1.79 9.61
N GLY A 210 10.44 0.73 10.19
CA GLY A 210 9.63 -0.43 10.56
C GLY A 210 8.75 -0.16 11.78
N LEU A 211 7.73 -0.99 11.96
CA LEU A 211 6.96 -1.05 13.19
C LEU A 211 7.83 -1.69 14.28
N GLU A 212 7.68 -1.22 15.49
CA GLU A 212 8.26 -1.88 16.65
C GLU A 212 7.24 -2.85 17.27
N PRO A 213 7.68 -3.99 17.81
CA PRO A 213 6.80 -4.83 18.61
C PRO A 213 6.26 -4.05 19.81
N VAL A 214 4.95 -3.95 19.90
CA VAL A 214 4.26 -3.25 20.99
C VAL A 214 3.44 -4.26 21.78
N ARG A 215 3.62 -4.30 23.11
CA ARG A 215 2.87 -5.16 24.00
C ARG A 215 2.27 -4.34 25.14
N HIS A 216 0.99 -4.05 25.04
CA HIS A 216 0.24 -3.33 26.07
C HIS A 216 -0.47 -4.27 27.06
N MET A 217 -0.81 -5.49 26.60
CA MET A 217 -1.55 -6.49 27.35
C MET A 217 -1.24 -7.90 26.84
N SER A 218 -1.81 -8.96 27.44
CA SER A 218 -1.69 -10.31 26.86
C SER A 218 -2.43 -10.40 25.52
N ASP A 219 -2.06 -11.35 24.67
CA ASP A 219 -2.68 -11.49 23.33
C ASP A 219 -4.16 -11.91 23.48
N GLU A 220 -4.49 -12.76 24.46
CA GLU A 220 -5.87 -13.13 24.74
C GLU A 220 -6.70 -11.92 25.24
N GLU A 221 -6.10 -11.03 26.02
CA GLU A 221 -6.75 -9.80 26.46
C GLU A 221 -6.94 -8.83 25.28
N ALA A 222 -5.95 -8.68 24.41
CA ALA A 222 -6.03 -7.84 23.22
C ALA A 222 -7.18 -8.28 22.30
N LEU A 223 -7.34 -9.59 22.07
CA LEU A 223 -8.43 -10.16 21.26
C LEU A 223 -9.83 -9.90 21.86
N ARG A 224 -9.97 -9.75 23.19
CA ARG A 224 -11.24 -9.37 23.81
C ARG A 224 -11.66 -7.93 23.50
N TYR A 225 -10.68 -7.02 23.36
CA TYR A 225 -10.95 -5.63 23.00
C TYR A 225 -11.04 -5.42 21.49
N PHE A 226 -10.23 -6.14 20.74
CA PHE A 226 -10.19 -6.04 19.28
C PHE A 226 -9.74 -7.36 18.65
N ASP A 227 -10.67 -8.02 17.96
CA ASP A 227 -10.39 -9.20 17.14
C ASP A 227 -10.50 -8.79 15.66
N PRO A 228 -9.39 -8.86 14.88
CA PRO A 228 -9.41 -8.56 13.46
C PRO A 228 -10.03 -9.69 12.61
N VAL A 229 -10.18 -10.89 13.13
CA VAL A 229 -10.86 -11.98 12.44
C VAL A 229 -12.36 -11.77 12.57
N LYS A 230 -13.04 -11.71 11.43
CA LYS A 230 -14.47 -11.45 11.32
C LYS A 230 -15.13 -12.57 10.53
N THR A 231 -16.40 -12.80 10.82
CA THR A 231 -17.29 -13.63 10.02
C THR A 231 -18.37 -12.73 9.42
N THR A 232 -18.72 -12.95 8.17
CA THR A 232 -19.81 -12.21 7.52
C THR A 232 -21.15 -12.50 8.15
N GLU A 233 -22.05 -11.52 8.09
CA GLU A 233 -23.45 -11.60 8.49
C GLU A 233 -24.33 -11.28 7.27
N PRO A 234 -24.66 -12.26 6.39
CA PRO A 234 -25.47 -12.04 5.19
C PRO A 234 -26.79 -11.34 5.48
N GLN A 235 -27.14 -10.35 4.65
CA GLN A 235 -28.31 -9.47 4.91
C GLN A 235 -29.52 -9.79 4.06
N ASP A 236 -29.38 -10.59 3.01
CA ASP A 236 -30.43 -10.93 2.04
C ASP A 236 -31.14 -9.70 1.41
N ILE A 237 -30.37 -8.57 1.29
CA ILE A 237 -30.90 -7.33 0.73
C ILE A 237 -30.68 -7.28 -0.78
N LEU A 238 -29.46 -7.55 -1.25
CA LEU A 238 -29.13 -7.52 -2.67
C LEU A 238 -29.29 -8.92 -3.29
N PRO A 239 -29.64 -9.00 -4.59
CA PRO A 239 -29.65 -10.26 -5.31
C PRO A 239 -28.26 -10.90 -5.34
N ASP A 240 -28.23 -12.23 -5.39
CA ASP A 240 -26.99 -12.97 -5.64
C ASP A 240 -26.36 -12.50 -6.95
N LYS A 241 -25.02 -12.46 -6.96
CA LYS A 241 -24.25 -12.05 -8.15
C LYS A 241 -24.48 -10.59 -8.57
N THR A 242 -24.85 -9.73 -7.63
CA THR A 242 -24.86 -8.28 -7.86
C THR A 242 -23.43 -7.80 -8.15
N ASN A 243 -23.25 -7.06 -9.24
CA ASN A 243 -21.96 -6.42 -9.56
C ASN A 243 -21.63 -5.34 -8.53
N VAL A 244 -20.33 -5.04 -8.34
CA VAL A 244 -19.89 -3.97 -7.44
C VAL A 244 -18.97 -3.01 -8.18
N VAL A 245 -19.23 -1.71 -8.04
CA VAL A 245 -18.37 -0.65 -8.54
C VAL A 245 -18.06 0.33 -7.41
N ILE A 246 -16.81 0.38 -6.95
CA ILE A 246 -16.32 1.39 -6.02
C ILE A 246 -15.78 2.57 -6.84
N ILE A 247 -16.25 3.79 -6.55
CA ILE A 247 -15.76 5.01 -7.16
C ILE A 247 -15.09 5.87 -6.08
N MET A 248 -13.76 5.91 -6.11
CA MET A 248 -12.94 6.71 -5.22
C MET A 248 -12.68 8.08 -5.86
N LEU A 249 -13.25 9.12 -5.25
CA LEU A 249 -13.18 10.49 -5.74
C LEU A 249 -11.99 11.21 -5.09
N GLU A 250 -11.04 11.65 -5.90
CA GLU A 250 -9.84 12.37 -5.45
C GLU A 250 -10.22 13.65 -4.68
N SER A 251 -9.85 13.71 -3.39
CA SER A 251 -9.95 14.91 -2.54
C SER A 251 -11.35 15.47 -2.30
N PHE A 252 -12.43 14.69 -2.45
CA PHE A 252 -13.82 15.15 -2.26
C PHE A 252 -14.24 15.23 -0.78
N GLY A 253 -13.53 16.01 0.05
CA GLY A 253 -13.94 16.24 1.44
C GLY A 253 -15.37 16.76 1.57
N THR A 254 -16.08 16.42 2.68
CA THR A 254 -17.46 16.86 2.92
C THR A 254 -17.63 18.39 2.87
N GLU A 255 -16.57 19.17 3.07
CA GLU A 255 -16.54 20.62 2.92
C GLU A 255 -17.11 21.09 1.56
N PHE A 256 -16.83 20.34 0.49
CA PHE A 256 -17.17 20.71 -0.88
C PHE A 256 -18.48 20.09 -1.37
N VAL A 257 -19.04 19.13 -0.62
CA VAL A 257 -20.22 18.35 -1.00
C VAL A 257 -21.49 19.03 -0.48
N GLY A 258 -22.40 19.40 -1.41
CA GLY A 258 -23.60 20.16 -1.08
C GLY A 258 -24.56 19.40 -0.14
N ALA A 259 -24.67 18.08 -0.28
CA ALA A 259 -25.48 17.23 0.58
C ALA A 259 -25.13 17.33 2.07
N TYR A 260 -23.88 17.68 2.41
CA TYR A 260 -23.42 17.92 3.79
C TYR A 260 -23.42 19.39 4.20
N ASN A 261 -23.68 20.32 3.26
CA ASN A 261 -23.59 21.77 3.46
C ASN A 261 -24.87 22.50 3.04
N GLN A 262 -26.06 21.93 3.30
CA GLN A 262 -27.37 22.54 3.03
C GLN A 262 -27.53 22.96 1.54
N GLY A 263 -27.03 22.16 0.61
CA GLY A 263 -27.04 22.44 -0.83
C GLY A 263 -25.94 23.41 -1.30
N LYS A 264 -25.11 23.94 -0.39
CA LYS A 264 -24.00 24.84 -0.71
C LYS A 264 -22.73 24.02 -0.93
N GLY A 265 -22.50 23.60 -2.16
CA GLY A 265 -21.33 22.78 -2.53
C GLY A 265 -20.99 22.92 -4.01
N TYR A 266 -20.12 22.03 -4.46
CA TYR A 266 -19.59 22.01 -5.84
C TYR A 266 -19.94 20.70 -6.56
N THR A 267 -20.81 19.86 -5.98
CA THR A 267 -21.06 18.46 -6.36
C THR A 267 -22.55 18.17 -6.64
N PRO A 268 -23.22 18.93 -7.53
CA PRO A 268 -24.67 18.78 -7.73
C PRO A 268 -25.07 17.38 -8.19
N PHE A 269 -24.24 16.66 -8.93
CA PHE A 269 -24.53 15.30 -9.35
C PHE A 269 -24.33 14.29 -8.22
N LEU A 270 -23.21 14.33 -7.51
CA LEU A 270 -22.96 13.49 -6.34
C LEU A 270 -24.03 13.73 -5.27
N ASP A 271 -24.46 14.98 -5.06
CA ASP A 271 -25.54 15.32 -4.12
C ASP A 271 -26.85 14.59 -4.48
N SER A 272 -27.16 14.46 -5.77
CA SER A 272 -28.36 13.72 -6.22
C SER A 272 -28.24 12.21 -5.94
N ILE A 273 -27.04 11.62 -6.14
CA ILE A 273 -26.80 10.21 -5.83
C ILE A 273 -26.87 9.96 -4.31
N ILE A 274 -26.26 10.84 -3.50
CA ILE A 274 -26.31 10.76 -2.04
C ILE A 274 -27.77 10.77 -1.53
N GLY A 275 -28.66 11.56 -2.17
CA GLY A 275 -30.08 11.61 -1.82
C GLY A 275 -30.84 10.30 -2.06
N GLU A 276 -30.30 9.41 -2.89
CA GLU A 276 -30.87 8.09 -3.23
C GLU A 276 -30.07 6.91 -2.62
N SER A 277 -29.15 7.18 -1.68
CA SER A 277 -28.18 6.21 -1.16
C SER A 277 -28.35 5.94 0.33
N LEU A 278 -27.84 4.82 0.79
CA LEU A 278 -27.42 4.68 2.18
C LEU A 278 -26.14 5.49 2.37
N THR A 279 -26.18 6.49 3.25
CA THR A 279 -25.06 7.41 3.52
C THR A 279 -24.94 7.75 5.00
N PHE A 280 -23.86 8.41 5.40
CA PHE A 280 -23.51 8.60 6.81
C PHE A 280 -23.22 10.05 7.13
N ASP A 281 -23.79 10.53 8.25
CA ASP A 281 -23.46 11.86 8.79
C ASP A 281 -22.03 11.91 9.35
N TYR A 282 -21.58 10.82 9.96
CA TYR A 282 -20.27 10.68 10.59
C TYR A 282 -19.39 9.70 9.81
N SER A 283 -18.92 10.12 8.64
CA SER A 283 -18.07 9.29 7.78
C SER A 283 -16.65 9.85 7.63
N PHE A 284 -15.65 8.94 7.71
CA PHE A 284 -14.24 9.31 7.87
C PHE A 284 -13.33 8.57 6.88
N ALA A 285 -12.33 9.30 6.36
CA ALA A 285 -11.16 8.71 5.76
C ALA A 285 -10.20 8.17 6.84
N ASN A 286 -9.49 7.09 6.53
CA ASN A 286 -8.48 6.52 7.42
C ASN A 286 -7.07 7.07 7.18
N GLY A 287 -6.95 8.13 6.41
CA GLY A 287 -5.70 8.83 6.12
C GLY A 287 -5.91 10.19 5.46
N LYS A 288 -4.80 10.82 5.07
CA LYS A 288 -4.77 12.13 4.40
C LYS A 288 -4.15 12.07 3.01
N ARG A 289 -3.85 10.88 2.51
CA ARG A 289 -3.19 10.65 1.22
C ARG A 289 -3.91 9.55 0.45
N SER A 290 -4.01 9.70 -0.86
CA SER A 290 -4.65 8.73 -1.76
C SER A 290 -4.09 7.31 -1.62
N ILE A 291 -2.78 7.20 -1.40
CA ILE A 291 -2.09 5.91 -1.20
C ILE A 291 -2.52 5.18 0.08
N GLU A 292 -3.12 5.87 1.05
CA GLU A 292 -3.64 5.29 2.30
C GLU A 292 -5.07 4.75 2.15
N ALA A 293 -5.84 5.34 1.23
CA ALA A 293 -7.24 5.00 1.04
C ALA A 293 -7.43 3.61 0.39
N VAL A 294 -6.58 3.24 -0.57
CA VAL A 294 -6.75 1.96 -1.29
C VAL A 294 -6.66 0.75 -0.36
N PRO A 295 -5.64 0.59 0.52
CA PRO A 295 -5.60 -0.51 1.49
C PRO A 295 -6.78 -0.47 2.47
N ALA A 296 -7.20 0.72 2.92
CA ALA A 296 -8.32 0.88 3.82
C ALA A 296 -9.63 0.38 3.21
N VAL A 297 -9.92 0.75 1.96
CA VAL A 297 -11.16 0.41 1.26
C VAL A 297 -11.18 -1.04 0.79
N ILE A 298 -10.08 -1.51 0.19
CA ILE A 298 -10.03 -2.81 -0.51
C ILE A 298 -9.70 -3.97 0.44
N ALA A 299 -8.95 -3.70 1.50
CA ALA A 299 -8.44 -4.73 2.43
C ALA A 299 -8.82 -4.46 3.90
N SER A 300 -9.53 -3.38 4.19
CA SER A 300 -9.83 -2.97 5.58
C SER A 300 -8.58 -2.88 6.48
N ILE A 301 -7.44 -2.47 5.90
CA ILE A 301 -6.17 -2.29 6.62
C ILE A 301 -5.87 -0.79 6.76
N PRO A 302 -5.81 -0.24 7.98
CA PRO A 302 -5.47 1.16 8.22
C PRO A 302 -3.97 1.42 7.98
N THR A 303 -3.61 2.67 7.75
CA THR A 303 -2.24 3.14 7.92
C THR A 303 -2.07 3.68 9.34
N MET A 304 -1.35 2.94 10.21
CA MET A 304 -1.09 3.32 11.61
C MET A 304 0.41 3.58 11.84
N MET A 305 1.09 4.08 10.82
CA MET A 305 2.52 4.42 10.79
C MET A 305 2.73 5.65 9.89
N GLU A 306 3.91 6.28 9.96
CA GLU A 306 4.21 7.49 9.17
C GLU A 306 4.22 7.21 7.65
N ASN A 307 4.73 6.05 7.25
CA ASN A 307 4.70 5.63 5.86
C ASN A 307 3.37 4.97 5.50
N ALA A 308 2.86 5.24 4.31
CA ALA A 308 1.67 4.56 3.81
C ALA A 308 1.92 3.05 3.70
N TYR A 309 0.90 2.22 3.99
CA TYR A 309 0.98 0.77 3.96
C TYR A 309 1.64 0.24 2.67
N ILE A 310 1.20 0.71 1.50
CA ILE A 310 1.72 0.30 0.18
C ILE A 310 3.24 0.54 0.05
N SER A 311 3.75 1.65 0.59
CA SER A 311 5.17 1.99 0.51
C SER A 311 5.98 1.56 1.74
N SER A 312 5.36 0.88 2.68
CA SER A 312 6.01 0.34 3.88
C SER A 312 6.69 -1.02 3.62
N PRO A 313 7.50 -1.52 4.56
CA PRO A 313 8.03 -2.89 4.51
C PRO A 313 6.95 -3.98 4.46
N TYR A 314 5.72 -3.64 4.78
CA TYR A 314 4.57 -4.56 4.88
C TYR A 314 3.68 -4.57 3.64
N GLY A 315 3.93 -3.69 2.67
CA GLY A 315 3.10 -3.55 1.46
C GLY A 315 2.98 -4.80 0.58
N ASN A 316 3.82 -5.81 0.80
CA ASN A 316 3.78 -7.11 0.14
C ASN A 316 3.41 -8.27 1.09
N ASN A 317 2.89 -7.96 2.27
CA ASN A 317 2.31 -8.99 3.14
C ASN A 317 1.12 -9.66 2.46
N LYS A 318 0.84 -10.91 2.84
CA LYS A 318 -0.43 -11.56 2.48
C LYS A 318 -1.57 -10.85 3.21
N ILE A 319 -2.61 -10.49 2.48
CA ILE A 319 -3.78 -9.78 3.01
C ILE A 319 -5.08 -10.36 2.46
N ASN A 320 -6.14 -10.40 3.27
CA ASN A 320 -7.49 -10.58 2.76
C ASN A 320 -7.93 -9.29 2.06
N THR A 321 -8.48 -9.41 0.88
CA THR A 321 -8.91 -8.26 0.08
C THR A 321 -10.27 -8.55 -0.56
N LEU A 322 -11.02 -7.50 -0.85
CA LEU A 322 -12.31 -7.66 -1.50
C LEU A 322 -12.19 -8.40 -2.85
N PRO A 323 -11.26 -8.07 -3.79
CA PRO A 323 -11.14 -8.82 -5.04
C PRO A 323 -10.70 -10.27 -4.82
N SER A 324 -9.81 -10.58 -3.86
CA SER A 324 -9.40 -11.98 -3.62
C SER A 324 -10.56 -12.82 -3.10
N ILE A 325 -11.35 -12.31 -2.15
CA ILE A 325 -12.53 -12.99 -1.62
C ILE A 325 -13.59 -13.18 -2.72
N LEU A 326 -13.92 -12.11 -3.45
CA LEU A 326 -14.94 -12.17 -4.51
C LEU A 326 -14.55 -13.07 -5.66
N LYS A 327 -13.26 -13.24 -5.96
CA LYS A 327 -12.76 -14.17 -6.96
C LYS A 327 -13.17 -15.63 -6.67
N GLU A 328 -13.12 -16.04 -5.41
CA GLU A 328 -13.57 -17.37 -4.97
C GLU A 328 -15.07 -17.58 -5.19
N HIS A 329 -15.84 -16.48 -5.26
CA HIS A 329 -17.27 -16.47 -5.58
C HIS A 329 -17.57 -16.18 -7.06
N GLY A 330 -16.54 -16.26 -7.93
CA GLY A 330 -16.70 -16.22 -9.39
C GLY A 330 -16.77 -14.81 -10.00
N TYR A 331 -16.41 -13.77 -9.25
CA TYR A 331 -16.30 -12.39 -9.75
C TYR A 331 -15.03 -12.21 -10.57
N GLU A 332 -15.15 -11.55 -11.71
CA GLU A 332 -14.01 -10.95 -12.41
C GLU A 332 -13.75 -9.55 -11.88
N SER A 333 -12.47 -9.16 -11.70
CA SER A 333 -12.14 -7.90 -11.03
C SER A 333 -11.22 -6.99 -11.83
N ALA A 334 -11.44 -5.65 -11.73
CA ALA A 334 -10.63 -4.65 -12.43
C ALA A 334 -10.40 -3.38 -11.61
N PHE A 335 -9.16 -2.87 -11.64
CA PHE A 335 -8.80 -1.59 -11.06
C PHE A 335 -8.54 -0.56 -12.17
N PHE A 336 -9.29 0.53 -12.17
CA PHE A 336 -9.21 1.62 -13.14
C PHE A 336 -8.62 2.87 -12.47
N HIS A 337 -7.47 3.33 -12.97
CA HIS A 337 -6.82 4.54 -12.47
C HIS A 337 -6.13 5.26 -13.64
N GLY A 338 -6.72 6.33 -14.14
CA GLY A 338 -6.27 7.02 -15.35
C GLY A 338 -4.87 7.62 -15.30
N ALA A 339 -4.18 7.56 -14.17
CA ALA A 339 -2.81 8.02 -14.01
C ALA A 339 -1.80 7.18 -14.81
N THR A 340 -0.59 7.73 -14.97
CA THR A 340 0.52 7.01 -15.57
C THR A 340 0.82 5.75 -14.73
N ASN A 341 0.89 4.59 -15.39
CA ASN A 341 1.14 3.31 -14.71
C ASN A 341 2.40 3.40 -13.85
N GLY A 342 2.30 2.93 -12.60
CA GLY A 342 3.31 3.08 -11.56
C GLY A 342 3.09 4.25 -10.60
N SER A 343 2.13 5.13 -10.87
CA SER A 343 1.75 6.15 -9.91
C SER A 343 1.29 5.53 -8.60
N MET A 344 1.88 5.97 -7.48
CA MET A 344 1.62 5.45 -6.12
C MET A 344 1.71 3.93 -5.99
N SER A 345 2.35 3.25 -6.96
CA SER A 345 2.47 1.77 -7.03
C SER A 345 1.13 1.02 -7.09
N PHE A 346 0.05 1.68 -7.50
CA PHE A 346 -1.30 1.07 -7.52
C PHE A 346 -1.42 -0.10 -8.49
N ASP A 347 -0.72 -0.07 -9.62
CA ASP A 347 -0.68 -1.18 -10.57
C ASP A 347 -0.04 -2.44 -9.95
N GLY A 348 1.02 -2.29 -9.17
CA GLY A 348 1.65 -3.38 -8.43
C GLY A 348 0.79 -3.84 -7.26
N PHE A 349 0.25 -2.91 -6.47
CA PHE A 349 -0.57 -3.23 -5.31
C PHE A 349 -1.91 -3.87 -5.69
N SER A 350 -2.55 -3.45 -6.79
CA SER A 350 -3.77 -4.08 -7.28
C SER A 350 -3.55 -5.57 -7.59
N ARG A 351 -2.38 -5.96 -8.10
CA ARG A 351 -2.01 -7.37 -8.31
C ARG A 351 -1.86 -8.13 -6.98
N ILE A 352 -1.22 -7.51 -5.96
CA ILE A 352 -1.14 -8.08 -4.60
C ILE A 352 -2.54 -8.27 -4.02
N CYS A 353 -3.46 -7.34 -4.27
CA CYS A 353 -4.86 -7.45 -3.86
C CYS A 353 -5.66 -8.53 -4.63
N GLY A 354 -5.12 -9.11 -5.70
CA GLY A 354 -5.78 -10.15 -6.48
C GLY A 354 -6.71 -9.66 -7.58
N PHE A 355 -6.64 -8.39 -7.99
CA PHE A 355 -7.36 -7.90 -9.17
C PHE A 355 -6.88 -8.61 -10.44
N ASP A 356 -7.81 -9.06 -11.28
CA ASP A 356 -7.50 -9.72 -12.55
C ASP A 356 -6.96 -8.73 -13.58
N HIS A 357 -7.41 -7.46 -13.53
CA HIS A 357 -7.04 -6.44 -14.50
C HIS A 357 -6.67 -5.12 -13.83
N TYR A 358 -5.67 -4.43 -14.39
CA TYR A 358 -5.37 -3.03 -14.11
C TYR A 358 -5.47 -2.22 -15.39
N TYR A 359 -6.18 -1.09 -15.35
CA TYR A 359 -6.37 -0.20 -16.48
C TYR A 359 -5.91 1.21 -16.10
N GLY A 360 -4.76 1.61 -16.63
CA GLY A 360 -4.18 2.92 -16.47
C GLY A 360 -4.11 3.72 -17.78
N ARG A 361 -3.22 4.71 -17.84
CA ARG A 361 -2.97 5.52 -19.02
C ARG A 361 -2.55 4.69 -20.23
N TYR A 362 -1.70 3.66 -20.01
CA TYR A 362 -1.21 2.84 -21.13
C TYR A 362 -2.32 2.01 -21.76
N GLU A 363 -3.22 1.43 -20.97
CA GLU A 363 -4.34 0.66 -21.44
C GLU A 363 -5.44 1.53 -22.07
N TYR A 364 -5.53 2.79 -21.65
CA TYR A 364 -6.37 3.82 -22.31
C TYR A 364 -5.86 4.15 -23.71
N ASN A 365 -4.55 4.25 -23.88
CA ASN A 365 -3.82 4.40 -25.14
C ASN A 365 -4.27 5.60 -26.03
N ASN A 366 -4.57 6.75 -25.42
CA ASN A 366 -4.82 8.00 -26.12
C ASN A 366 -4.36 9.21 -25.31
N ASP A 367 -3.17 9.72 -25.61
CA ASP A 367 -2.54 10.85 -24.91
C ASP A 367 -3.11 12.23 -25.28
N ASP A 368 -4.03 12.33 -26.23
CA ASP A 368 -4.76 13.59 -26.51
C ASP A 368 -5.59 14.02 -25.30
N HIS A 369 -5.97 13.05 -24.45
CA HIS A 369 -6.72 13.28 -23.23
C HIS A 369 -5.86 13.36 -21.96
N TYR A 370 -4.53 13.38 -22.10
CA TYR A 370 -3.59 13.47 -20.97
C TYR A 370 -3.46 14.92 -20.48
N ASP A 371 -3.61 15.12 -19.17
CA ASP A 371 -3.54 16.43 -18.51
C ASP A 371 -2.13 17.05 -18.44
N LYS A 372 -1.12 16.33 -18.95
CA LYS A 372 0.32 16.66 -18.94
C LYS A 372 0.99 16.59 -17.56
N THR A 373 0.30 16.13 -16.54
CA THR A 373 0.80 16.03 -15.15
C THR A 373 0.60 14.64 -14.57
N TRP A 374 -0.63 14.22 -14.37
CA TRP A 374 -0.97 13.00 -13.65
C TRP A 374 -1.43 11.87 -14.56
N GLY A 375 -2.39 12.14 -15.45
CA GLY A 375 -2.97 11.08 -16.27
C GLY A 375 -4.06 11.55 -17.21
N ILE A 376 -4.90 10.62 -17.60
CA ILE A 376 -6.03 10.85 -18.50
C ILE A 376 -7.15 11.56 -17.74
N LEU A 377 -7.61 12.69 -18.27
CA LEU A 377 -8.70 13.47 -17.72
C LEU A 377 -9.95 12.61 -17.44
N ASP A 378 -10.52 12.75 -16.24
CA ASP A 378 -11.64 11.92 -15.78
C ASP A 378 -12.89 12.03 -16.68
N GLU A 379 -13.11 13.17 -17.35
CA GLU A 379 -14.23 13.29 -18.29
C GLU A 379 -14.17 12.32 -19.48
N TYR A 380 -12.99 11.80 -19.79
CA TYR A 380 -12.77 10.82 -20.85
C TYR A 380 -12.54 9.41 -20.28
N PHE A 381 -11.75 9.33 -19.20
CA PHE A 381 -11.39 8.05 -18.59
C PHE A 381 -12.59 7.37 -17.93
N SER A 382 -13.41 8.11 -17.18
CA SER A 382 -14.54 7.52 -16.44
C SER A 382 -15.59 6.88 -17.35
N PRO A 383 -16.11 7.53 -18.42
CA PRO A 383 -17.02 6.84 -19.34
C PRO A 383 -16.34 5.72 -20.13
N TRP A 384 -15.04 5.79 -20.41
CA TRP A 384 -14.30 4.69 -21.00
C TRP A 384 -14.25 3.49 -20.07
N SER A 385 -14.05 3.68 -18.76
CA SER A 385 -14.06 2.63 -17.75
C SER A 385 -15.41 1.91 -17.73
N ALA A 386 -16.54 2.65 -17.77
CA ALA A 386 -17.88 2.06 -17.83
C ALA A 386 -18.07 1.17 -19.08
N ARG A 387 -17.59 1.61 -20.26
CA ARG A 387 -17.61 0.77 -21.48
C ARG A 387 -16.68 -0.43 -21.39
N LYS A 388 -15.56 -0.32 -20.65
CA LYS A 388 -14.62 -1.42 -20.46
C LYS A 388 -15.23 -2.50 -19.58
N MET A 389 -15.92 -2.11 -18.50
CA MET A 389 -16.66 -3.02 -17.61
C MET A 389 -17.68 -3.89 -18.36
N SER A 390 -18.29 -3.38 -19.44
CA SER A 390 -19.23 -4.16 -20.27
C SER A 390 -18.57 -5.32 -21.03
N LYS A 391 -17.25 -5.44 -20.99
CA LYS A 391 -16.50 -6.57 -21.56
C LYS A 391 -16.07 -7.58 -20.49
N MET A 392 -16.34 -7.31 -19.24
CA MET A 392 -16.07 -8.20 -18.13
C MET A 392 -17.19 -9.23 -17.98
N LYS A 393 -16.85 -10.36 -17.42
CA LYS A 393 -17.82 -11.41 -17.07
C LYS A 393 -18.58 -10.99 -15.81
N GLU A 394 -19.90 -11.06 -15.83
CA GLU A 394 -20.72 -10.86 -14.63
C GLU A 394 -20.80 -12.17 -13.79
N PRO A 395 -20.79 -12.09 -12.46
CA PRO A 395 -20.63 -10.87 -11.68
C PRO A 395 -19.20 -10.31 -11.74
N PHE A 396 -19.06 -8.99 -11.66
CA PHE A 396 -17.75 -8.34 -11.62
C PHE A 396 -17.63 -7.38 -10.43
N PHE A 397 -16.37 -7.15 -10.04
CA PHE A 397 -15.97 -6.13 -9.09
C PHE A 397 -15.03 -5.13 -9.75
N SER A 398 -15.32 -3.85 -9.67
CA SER A 398 -14.47 -2.81 -10.24
C SER A 398 -14.22 -1.67 -9.27
N THR A 399 -13.00 -1.13 -9.28
CA THR A 399 -12.66 0.11 -8.58
C THR A 399 -12.25 1.16 -9.61
N VAL A 400 -12.87 2.33 -9.58
CA VAL A 400 -12.50 3.50 -10.40
C VAL A 400 -11.95 4.56 -9.47
N PHE A 401 -10.68 4.95 -9.67
CA PHE A 401 -10.05 6.01 -8.90
C PHE A 401 -9.81 7.22 -9.80
N THR A 402 -10.44 8.37 -9.44
CA THR A 402 -10.34 9.62 -10.20
C THR A 402 -9.05 10.38 -9.86
N ILE A 403 -8.65 11.32 -10.71
CA ILE A 403 -7.40 12.08 -10.56
C ILE A 403 -7.55 13.59 -10.70
N SER A 404 -8.65 14.06 -11.30
CA SER A 404 -8.75 15.45 -11.80
C SER A 404 -8.78 16.53 -10.72
N SER A 405 -9.07 16.19 -9.47
CA SER A 405 -9.06 17.13 -8.35
C SER A 405 -7.71 17.22 -7.63
N HIS A 406 -6.68 16.56 -8.15
CA HIS A 406 -5.31 16.66 -7.64
C HIS A 406 -4.65 17.98 -8.09
N HIS A 407 -3.78 18.56 -7.25
CA HIS A 407 -2.97 19.71 -7.65
C HIS A 407 -2.15 19.41 -8.92
N PRO A 408 -2.06 20.29 -9.91
CA PRO A 408 -2.38 21.72 -9.97
C PRO A 408 -3.84 22.06 -10.38
N TYR A 409 -4.81 21.18 -10.14
CA TYR A 409 -6.25 21.42 -10.36
C TYR A 409 -6.59 21.75 -11.81
N TYR A 410 -6.01 20.99 -12.74
CA TYR A 410 -6.18 21.24 -14.17
C TYR A 410 -7.63 21.05 -14.61
N ILE A 411 -8.15 22.04 -15.34
CA ILE A 411 -9.47 21.98 -15.97
C ILE A 411 -9.29 22.24 -17.47
N PRO A 412 -9.86 21.41 -18.35
CA PRO A 412 -9.79 21.61 -19.80
C PRO A 412 -10.34 22.96 -20.24
N LYS A 413 -9.71 23.58 -21.25
CA LYS A 413 -10.07 24.92 -21.73
C LYS A 413 -11.55 25.06 -22.09
N HIS A 414 -12.18 24.02 -22.65
CA HIS A 414 -13.59 24.03 -23.06
C HIS A 414 -14.58 24.00 -21.87
N LEU A 415 -14.11 23.71 -20.68
CA LEU A 415 -14.90 23.62 -19.43
C LEU A 415 -14.54 24.70 -18.40
N ILE A 416 -13.37 25.34 -18.49
CA ILE A 416 -12.85 26.23 -17.45
C ILE A 416 -13.82 27.37 -17.06
N ASN A 417 -14.61 27.87 -18.01
CA ASN A 417 -15.61 28.92 -17.79
C ASN A 417 -16.99 28.37 -17.39
N LYS A 418 -17.17 27.06 -17.40
CA LYS A 418 -18.43 26.39 -17.03
C LYS A 418 -18.40 25.84 -15.60
N MET A 419 -17.20 25.70 -15.03
CA MET A 419 -17.04 25.12 -13.69
C MET A 419 -17.31 26.17 -12.61
N LYS A 420 -18.04 25.77 -11.56
CA LYS A 420 -18.38 26.63 -10.42
C LYS A 420 -17.10 26.90 -9.62
N ARG A 421 -16.72 28.16 -9.56
CA ARG A 421 -15.58 28.63 -8.79
C ARG A 421 -15.96 28.88 -7.32
N GLY A 422 -14.99 28.83 -6.43
CA GLY A 422 -15.13 29.11 -5.00
C GLY A 422 -13.93 29.85 -4.43
N PRO A 423 -13.84 29.97 -3.11
CA PRO A 423 -12.74 30.68 -2.43
C PRO A 423 -11.38 29.98 -2.56
N GLN A 424 -11.37 28.70 -2.91
CA GLN A 424 -10.16 27.89 -3.10
C GLN A 424 -10.10 27.39 -4.56
N GLU A 425 -8.91 27.24 -5.11
CA GLU A 425 -8.72 26.79 -6.50
C GLU A 425 -9.32 25.39 -6.74
N ILE A 426 -9.22 24.50 -5.74
CA ILE A 426 -9.77 23.15 -5.79
C ILE A 426 -11.29 23.13 -6.02
N CYS A 427 -12.03 24.17 -5.65
CA CYS A 427 -13.49 24.19 -5.78
C CYS A 427 -13.97 23.95 -7.23
N ALA A 428 -13.29 24.56 -8.20
CA ALA A 428 -13.62 24.39 -9.61
C ALA A 428 -13.23 23.00 -10.12
N SER A 429 -12.13 22.41 -9.61
CA SER A 429 -11.71 21.07 -10.00
C SER A 429 -12.59 19.98 -9.36
N ILE A 430 -13.09 20.17 -8.14
CA ILE A 430 -14.14 19.34 -7.55
C ILE A 430 -15.42 19.36 -8.41
N ASN A 431 -15.85 20.56 -8.87
CA ASN A 431 -17.02 20.66 -9.75
C ASN A 431 -16.77 19.99 -11.12
N TYR A 432 -15.55 20.03 -11.62
CA TYR A 432 -15.14 19.28 -12.82
C TYR A 432 -15.14 17.76 -12.57
N GLY A 433 -14.65 17.29 -11.42
CA GLY A 433 -14.73 15.89 -11.03
C GLY A 433 -16.18 15.39 -10.92
N ASP A 434 -17.08 16.20 -10.35
CA ASP A 434 -18.52 15.89 -10.28
C ASP A 434 -19.17 15.83 -11.70
N TYR A 435 -18.78 16.74 -12.59
CA TYR A 435 -19.18 16.66 -14.01
C TYR A 435 -18.69 15.37 -14.67
N SER A 436 -17.46 14.95 -14.39
CA SER A 436 -16.88 13.72 -14.92
C SER A 436 -17.56 12.48 -14.35
N LEU A 437 -17.91 12.50 -13.07
CA LEU A 437 -18.72 11.46 -12.42
C LEU A 437 -20.10 11.34 -13.09
N LYS A 438 -20.76 12.46 -13.40
CA LYS A 438 -22.00 12.45 -14.17
C LYS A 438 -21.83 11.78 -15.54
N LYS A 439 -20.73 12.04 -16.25
CA LYS A 439 -20.43 11.39 -17.55
C LYS A 439 -20.25 9.87 -17.41
N PHE A 440 -19.62 9.41 -16.31
CA PHE A 440 -19.55 7.98 -15.98
C PHE A 440 -20.96 7.38 -15.89
N PHE A 441 -21.84 7.94 -15.08
CA PHE A 441 -23.19 7.42 -14.88
C PHE A 441 -24.06 7.51 -16.14
N VAL A 442 -23.91 8.56 -16.96
CA VAL A 442 -24.58 8.65 -18.27
C VAL A 442 -24.18 7.50 -19.20
N GLU A 443 -22.92 7.08 -19.16
CA GLU A 443 -22.43 5.95 -19.95
C GLU A 443 -22.85 4.62 -19.31
N ALA A 444 -22.70 4.47 -18.00
CA ALA A 444 -23.07 3.28 -17.25
C ALA A 444 -24.56 2.92 -17.42
N LYS A 445 -25.45 3.91 -17.41
CA LYS A 445 -26.91 3.72 -17.64
C LYS A 445 -27.26 3.07 -18.99
N LYS A 446 -26.37 3.11 -19.97
CA LYS A 446 -26.57 2.46 -21.28
C LYS A 446 -26.19 0.97 -21.24
N GLN A 447 -25.53 0.52 -20.19
CA GLN A 447 -24.99 -0.82 -20.10
C GLN A 447 -25.95 -1.77 -19.41
N SER A 448 -25.96 -3.06 -19.81
CA SER A 448 -26.85 -4.09 -19.27
C SER A 448 -26.65 -4.32 -17.77
N TRP A 449 -25.43 -4.21 -17.31
CA TRP A 449 -25.04 -4.47 -15.91
C TRP A 449 -25.49 -3.38 -14.93
N TYR A 450 -25.85 -2.18 -15.40
CA TYR A 450 -26.10 -1.00 -14.56
C TYR A 450 -27.13 -1.25 -13.44
N ASN A 451 -28.27 -1.84 -13.78
CA ASN A 451 -29.39 -2.04 -12.83
C ASN A 451 -29.12 -3.14 -11.80
N ASN A 452 -28.15 -4.03 -12.06
CA ASN A 452 -27.73 -5.09 -11.14
C ASN A 452 -26.36 -4.76 -10.54
N THR A 453 -26.14 -3.51 -10.12
CA THR A 453 -24.85 -3.07 -9.62
C THR A 453 -25.00 -2.25 -8.33
N LEU A 454 -24.25 -2.62 -7.31
CA LEU A 454 -23.99 -1.80 -6.13
C LEU A 454 -22.87 -0.82 -6.45
N PHE A 455 -23.17 0.47 -6.42
CA PHE A 455 -22.17 1.53 -6.51
C PHE A 455 -21.82 2.02 -5.10
N VAL A 456 -20.52 2.06 -4.78
CA VAL A 456 -20.00 2.66 -3.55
C VAL A 456 -19.19 3.88 -3.93
N LEU A 457 -19.68 5.05 -3.56
CA LEU A 457 -19.01 6.32 -3.85
C LEU A 457 -18.41 6.88 -2.56
N LEU A 458 -17.15 7.24 -2.62
CA LEU A 458 -16.45 7.84 -1.47
C LEU A 458 -15.34 8.77 -1.95
N ALA A 459 -14.88 9.65 -1.05
CA ALA A 459 -13.59 10.30 -1.28
C ALA A 459 -12.45 9.44 -0.73
N ASP A 460 -11.27 9.56 -1.34
CA ASP A 460 -10.05 8.94 -0.84
C ASP A 460 -9.54 9.62 0.45
N HIS A 461 -9.51 10.94 0.46
CA HIS A 461 -9.17 11.78 1.63
C HIS A 461 -9.74 13.19 1.46
N THR A 462 -9.53 14.04 2.47
CA THR A 462 -9.83 15.47 2.38
C THR A 462 -8.60 16.24 1.92
N PRO A 463 -8.73 17.28 1.09
CA PRO A 463 -7.61 18.12 0.68
C PRO A 463 -7.15 19.07 1.80
N ALA A 464 -6.12 19.87 1.52
CA ALA A 464 -5.83 21.05 2.32
C ALA A 464 -6.99 22.06 2.21
N THR A 465 -7.30 22.75 3.31
CA THR A 465 -8.44 23.65 3.38
C THR A 465 -8.10 24.97 4.06
N THR A 466 -8.77 26.06 3.66
CA THR A 466 -8.76 27.36 4.33
C THR A 466 -9.89 27.50 5.36
N SER A 467 -10.79 26.55 5.42
CA SER A 467 -11.89 26.52 6.39
C SER A 467 -11.36 26.25 7.79
N LYS A 468 -11.64 27.16 8.72
CA LYS A 468 -11.25 26.99 10.13
C LYS A 468 -11.85 25.74 10.76
N MET A 469 -13.06 25.34 10.36
CA MET A 469 -13.75 24.17 10.86
C MET A 469 -13.10 22.88 10.33
N TYR A 470 -12.96 22.76 9.02
CA TYR A 470 -12.44 21.55 8.38
C TYR A 470 -10.91 21.37 8.54
N ASN A 471 -10.21 22.40 9.00
CA ASN A 471 -8.79 22.30 9.38
C ASN A 471 -8.58 21.83 10.84
N GLN A 472 -9.66 21.59 11.60
CA GLN A 472 -9.57 21.01 12.94
C GLN A 472 -9.51 19.49 12.90
N ARG A 473 -8.78 18.88 13.84
CA ARG A 473 -8.60 17.42 13.89
C ARG A 473 -9.92 16.65 14.01
N THR A 474 -10.93 17.26 14.61
CA THR A 474 -12.29 16.71 14.66
C THR A 474 -12.98 16.60 13.30
N HIS A 475 -12.59 17.42 12.30
CA HIS A 475 -13.30 17.51 11.01
C HIS A 475 -12.42 17.19 9.79
N ILE A 476 -11.09 17.18 9.99
CA ILE A 476 -10.12 17.08 8.88
C ILE A 476 -10.17 15.75 8.12
N PHE A 477 -10.83 14.72 8.65
CA PHE A 477 -10.93 13.41 8.01
C PHE A 477 -12.33 13.13 7.43
N ARG A 478 -13.24 14.12 7.44
CA ARG A 478 -14.62 13.91 7.00
C ARG A 478 -14.74 13.81 5.50
N ILE A 479 -15.26 12.69 5.03
CA ILE A 479 -15.50 12.39 3.60
C ILE A 479 -16.94 11.92 3.39
N PRO A 480 -17.54 12.09 2.19
CA PRO A 480 -18.77 11.41 1.83
C PRO A 480 -18.51 9.91 1.64
N ILE A 481 -19.42 9.07 2.10
CA ILE A 481 -19.51 7.65 1.74
C ILE A 481 -20.98 7.35 1.45
N ALA A 482 -21.27 6.75 0.28
CA ALA A 482 -22.61 6.47 -0.19
C ALA A 482 -22.67 5.09 -0.86
N PHE A 483 -23.64 4.26 -0.48
CA PHE A 483 -23.97 2.99 -1.12
C PHE A 483 -25.24 3.19 -1.92
N TYR A 484 -25.16 3.07 -3.23
CA TYR A 484 -26.23 3.35 -4.19
C TYR A 484 -26.54 2.10 -5.03
N HIS A 485 -27.81 1.74 -5.14
CA HIS A 485 -28.27 0.71 -6.06
C HIS A 485 -29.36 1.27 -6.97
N PRO A 486 -29.15 1.34 -8.31
CA PRO A 486 -30.09 1.98 -9.23
C PRO A 486 -31.49 1.37 -9.25
N GLY A 487 -31.60 0.08 -8.93
CA GLY A 487 -32.88 -0.62 -8.80
C GLY A 487 -33.70 -0.26 -7.58
N GLY A 488 -33.19 0.61 -6.68
CA GLY A 488 -33.86 1.03 -5.45
C GLY A 488 -34.04 -0.08 -4.42
N ILE A 489 -33.33 -1.21 -4.57
CA ILE A 489 -33.39 -2.34 -3.63
C ILE A 489 -32.75 -1.96 -2.30
N LEU A 490 -31.60 -1.29 -2.35
CA LEU A 490 -30.99 -0.73 -1.15
C LEU A 490 -31.72 0.57 -0.79
N LYS A 491 -32.32 0.61 0.41
CA LYS A 491 -33.08 1.76 0.87
C LYS A 491 -32.19 2.99 1.04
N ALA A 492 -32.64 4.12 0.51
CA ALA A 492 -32.01 5.42 0.77
C ALA A 492 -32.21 5.78 2.25
N GLU A 493 -31.10 6.00 2.94
CA GLU A 493 -31.07 6.32 4.36
C GLU A 493 -29.85 7.19 4.68
N ARG A 494 -30.02 8.12 5.61
CA ARG A 494 -28.92 8.90 6.16
C ARG A 494 -28.73 8.51 7.61
N SER A 495 -27.71 7.66 7.84
CA SER A 495 -27.39 7.10 9.14
C SER A 495 -26.54 8.06 9.98
N ASP A 496 -26.79 8.12 11.28
CA ASP A 496 -25.96 8.81 12.27
C ASP A 496 -24.84 7.93 12.87
N ARG A 497 -24.79 6.66 12.44
CA ARG A 497 -23.73 5.73 12.85
C ARG A 497 -22.38 6.19 12.30
N THR A 498 -21.35 6.20 13.15
CA THR A 498 -19.97 6.44 12.71
C THR A 498 -19.53 5.36 11.73
N PHE A 499 -18.98 5.77 10.58
CA PHE A 499 -18.55 4.89 9.50
C PHE A 499 -17.20 5.35 8.94
N GLN A 500 -16.37 4.43 8.46
CA GLN A 500 -15.04 4.74 7.95
C GLN A 500 -14.72 3.90 6.70
N GLN A 501 -13.65 4.25 6.00
CA GLN A 501 -13.23 3.51 4.82
C GLN A 501 -12.97 2.02 5.08
N LEU A 502 -12.46 1.69 6.28
CA LEU A 502 -12.22 0.29 6.70
C LEU A 502 -13.51 -0.54 6.76
N ASP A 503 -14.67 0.09 6.93
CA ASP A 503 -15.97 -0.58 7.08
C ASP A 503 -16.58 -0.97 5.72
N ILE A 504 -16.01 -0.47 4.60
CA ILE A 504 -16.57 -0.68 3.25
C ILE A 504 -16.49 -2.14 2.83
N MET A 505 -15.30 -2.77 2.93
CA MET A 505 -15.14 -4.18 2.56
C MET A 505 -16.08 -5.09 3.37
N PRO A 506 -16.13 -5.03 4.71
CA PRO A 506 -17.07 -5.81 5.51
C PRO A 506 -18.54 -5.60 5.11
N THR A 507 -18.95 -4.35 4.89
CA THR A 507 -20.33 -4.02 4.51
C THR A 507 -20.70 -4.56 3.13
N ILE A 508 -19.79 -4.52 2.15
CA ILE A 508 -20.00 -5.09 0.82
C ILE A 508 -20.19 -6.60 0.91
N LEU A 509 -19.34 -7.30 1.68
CA LEU A 509 -19.44 -8.76 1.85
C LEU A 509 -20.79 -9.19 2.40
N ASP A 510 -21.29 -8.49 3.44
CA ASP A 510 -22.60 -8.76 4.02
C ASP A 510 -23.75 -8.46 3.04
N LEU A 511 -23.68 -7.35 2.30
CA LEU A 511 -24.67 -6.98 1.29
C LEU A 511 -24.74 -7.95 0.11
N LEU A 512 -23.61 -8.57 -0.25
CA LEU A 512 -23.53 -9.55 -1.33
C LEU A 512 -23.86 -10.98 -0.90
N ASN A 513 -24.22 -11.18 0.34
CA ASN A 513 -24.53 -12.50 0.94
C ASN A 513 -23.35 -13.50 0.82
N ILE A 514 -22.11 -12.99 0.90
CA ILE A 514 -20.91 -13.81 0.87
C ILE A 514 -20.68 -14.42 2.24
N GLU A 515 -20.71 -15.74 2.36
CA GLU A 515 -20.40 -16.45 3.60
C GLU A 515 -18.90 -16.75 3.66
N THR A 516 -18.17 -16.04 4.51
CA THR A 516 -16.73 -16.26 4.70
C THR A 516 -16.25 -15.67 6.03
N ASP A 517 -15.14 -16.21 6.51
CA ASP A 517 -14.32 -15.54 7.50
C ASP A 517 -13.30 -14.64 6.78
N TYR A 518 -12.91 -13.53 7.38
CA TYR A 518 -11.94 -12.59 6.79
C TYR A 518 -11.23 -11.78 7.87
N TYR A 519 -10.06 -11.25 7.51
CA TYR A 519 -9.29 -10.36 8.37
C TYR A 519 -9.62 -8.90 8.03
N ALA A 520 -10.02 -8.10 9.02
CA ALA A 520 -10.37 -6.70 8.83
C ALA A 520 -10.24 -5.86 10.11
N PHE A 521 -9.83 -4.59 9.97
CA PHE A 521 -9.86 -3.61 11.06
C PHE A 521 -11.20 -2.89 11.20
N GLY A 522 -11.98 -2.82 10.13
CA GLY A 522 -13.34 -2.26 10.13
C GLY A 522 -14.40 -3.26 10.57
N ASN A 523 -15.63 -2.77 10.67
CA ASN A 523 -16.83 -3.59 10.93
C ASN A 523 -17.87 -3.28 9.85
N SER A 524 -18.70 -4.27 9.54
CA SER A 524 -19.86 -4.04 8.69
C SER A 524 -20.82 -3.02 9.30
N TYR A 525 -21.51 -2.26 8.45
CA TYR A 525 -22.63 -1.41 8.87
C TYR A 525 -23.70 -2.20 9.62
N TYR A 526 -23.92 -3.44 9.24
CA TYR A 526 -24.93 -4.32 9.81
C TYR A 526 -24.49 -5.02 11.11
N SER A 527 -23.22 -4.96 11.45
CA SER A 527 -22.71 -5.55 12.69
C SER A 527 -23.37 -4.91 13.92
N PRO A 528 -23.75 -5.71 14.94
CA PRO A 528 -24.30 -5.20 16.20
C PRO A 528 -23.28 -4.37 17.00
N LYS A 529 -22.01 -4.51 16.72
CA LYS A 529 -20.96 -3.65 17.30
C LYS A 529 -21.15 -2.22 16.80
N GLY A 530 -21.18 -1.23 17.68
CA GLY A 530 -21.29 0.19 17.34
C GLY A 530 -20.30 0.63 16.28
N GLY A 531 -20.60 1.69 15.54
CA GLY A 531 -19.68 2.27 14.57
C GLY A 531 -18.58 3.08 15.24
N SER A 532 -17.34 2.93 14.78
CA SER A 532 -16.21 3.74 15.23
C SER A 532 -15.23 4.00 14.08
N ALA A 533 -14.42 5.06 14.20
CA ALA A 533 -13.33 5.31 13.23
C ALA A 533 -12.03 5.59 13.98
N LEU A 534 -10.93 5.01 13.47
CA LEU A 534 -9.59 5.23 13.99
C LEU A 534 -8.70 5.78 12.89
N VAL A 535 -8.08 6.93 13.14
CA VAL A 535 -7.16 7.58 12.20
C VAL A 535 -5.85 7.90 12.89
N TYR A 536 -4.74 7.56 12.23
CA TYR A 536 -3.39 7.94 12.64
C TYR A 536 -2.90 9.16 11.86
N MET A 537 -2.26 10.09 12.53
CA MET A 537 -1.60 11.23 11.89
C MET A 537 -0.54 11.82 12.83
N SER A 538 0.71 11.86 12.35
CA SER A 538 1.84 12.53 13.05
C SER A 538 1.98 12.07 14.51
N GLY A 539 2.15 10.77 14.74
CA GLY A 539 2.39 10.19 16.06
C GLY A 539 1.19 10.12 17.00
N ALA A 540 0.00 10.51 16.54
CA ALA A 540 -1.19 10.49 17.37
C ALA A 540 -2.40 9.85 16.65
N TYR A 541 -3.24 9.18 17.44
CA TYR A 541 -4.47 8.56 16.97
C TYR A 541 -5.67 9.43 17.34
N SER A 542 -6.65 9.50 16.44
CA SER A 542 -7.96 10.07 16.68
C SER A 542 -9.01 8.96 16.56
N HIS A 543 -9.69 8.67 17.63
CA HIS A 543 -10.76 7.66 17.67
C HIS A 543 -12.12 8.34 17.80
N PHE A 544 -13.02 8.06 16.88
CA PHE A 544 -14.38 8.61 16.82
C PHE A 544 -15.39 7.51 17.14
N GLU A 545 -16.19 7.72 18.15
CA GLU A 545 -17.23 6.78 18.59
C GLU A 545 -18.28 7.53 19.41
N ASP A 546 -19.57 7.24 19.20
CA ASP A 546 -20.70 7.78 19.98
C ASP A 546 -20.69 9.32 20.15
N GLY A 547 -20.44 10.04 19.05
CA GLY A 547 -20.39 11.51 19.05
C GLY A 547 -19.23 12.13 19.81
N ARG A 548 -18.17 11.36 20.07
CA ARG A 548 -16.95 11.82 20.76
C ARG A 548 -15.71 11.51 19.94
N MET A 549 -14.68 12.31 20.13
CA MET A 549 -13.35 12.07 19.59
C MET A 549 -12.33 11.97 20.72
N THR A 550 -11.72 10.82 20.89
CA THR A 550 -10.59 10.61 21.81
C THR A 550 -9.28 10.79 21.08
N MET A 551 -8.42 11.66 21.60
CA MET A 551 -7.02 11.78 21.18
C MET A 551 -6.16 10.84 22.00
N PHE A 552 -5.35 10.02 21.31
CA PHE A 552 -4.45 9.07 21.95
C PHE A 552 -3.02 9.23 21.42
N SER A 553 -2.07 9.37 22.32
CA SER A 553 -0.63 9.36 22.03
C SER A 553 0.17 8.94 23.25
N ASP A 554 1.43 8.52 23.06
CA ASP A 554 2.30 8.02 24.14
C ASP A 554 1.60 7.01 25.05
N SER A 555 0.91 6.07 24.44
CA SER A 555 0.21 4.94 25.07
C SER A 555 -0.91 5.32 26.05
N LYS A 556 -1.52 6.50 25.91
CA LYS A 556 -2.66 6.93 26.74
C LYS A 556 -3.60 7.91 26.04
N ALA A 557 -4.86 7.95 26.49
CA ALA A 557 -5.77 9.01 26.11
C ALA A 557 -5.28 10.36 26.66
N ARG A 558 -5.24 11.38 25.80
CA ARG A 558 -4.74 12.73 26.12
C ARG A 558 -5.87 13.73 26.31
N SER A 559 -6.90 13.61 25.51
CA SER A 559 -8.09 14.46 25.55
C SER A 559 -9.29 13.75 24.93
N LEU A 560 -10.48 14.18 25.33
CA LEU A 560 -11.74 13.74 24.77
C LEU A 560 -12.60 14.96 24.44
N TYR A 561 -13.04 15.06 23.20
CA TYR A 561 -13.85 16.16 22.70
C TYR A 561 -15.25 15.64 22.30
N ASN A 562 -16.28 16.44 22.61
CA ASN A 562 -17.59 16.19 22.02
C ASN A 562 -17.54 16.55 20.54
N TYR A 563 -17.99 15.62 19.69
CA TYR A 563 -17.96 15.78 18.25
C TYR A 563 -19.34 16.16 17.73
N THR A 564 -19.43 17.28 17.02
CA THR A 564 -20.65 17.74 16.37
C THR A 564 -20.39 18.14 14.93
N LEU A 565 -21.37 17.96 14.04
CA LEU A 565 -21.24 18.24 12.60
C LEU A 565 -21.18 19.74 12.28
N LYS A 566 -21.75 20.60 13.15
CA LYS A 566 -22.01 22.01 12.85
C LYS A 566 -21.02 22.98 13.47
N LYS A 567 -20.30 22.57 14.49
CA LYS A 567 -19.32 23.42 15.19
C LYS A 567 -18.16 22.60 15.70
N VAL A 568 -17.02 23.25 15.84
CA VAL A 568 -15.86 22.71 16.53
C VAL A 568 -16.02 23.00 18.03
N ASP A 569 -16.01 21.95 18.84
CA ASP A 569 -15.95 22.04 20.29
C ASP A 569 -14.66 21.34 20.75
N LEU A 570 -13.70 22.13 21.22
CA LEU A 570 -12.41 21.65 21.72
C LEU A 570 -12.34 21.68 23.25
N THR A 571 -13.49 21.70 23.92
CA THR A 571 -13.56 21.59 25.39
C THR A 571 -13.20 20.15 25.77
N ASP A 572 -12.07 19.98 26.47
CA ASP A 572 -11.62 18.68 26.92
C ASP A 572 -12.54 18.15 28.04
N SER A 573 -13.18 17.04 27.77
CA SER A 573 -14.12 16.36 28.66
C SER A 573 -13.57 15.04 29.22
N LEU A 574 -12.28 14.76 29.07
CA LEU A 574 -11.66 13.49 29.48
C LEU A 574 -11.90 13.17 30.96
N SER A 575 -11.82 14.18 31.83
CA SER A 575 -12.05 13.99 33.26
C SER A 575 -13.49 13.61 33.62
N TYR A 576 -14.47 14.03 32.83
CA TYR A 576 -15.89 13.71 33.04
C TYR A 576 -16.25 12.31 32.59
N TYR A 577 -15.62 11.80 31.49
CA TYR A 577 -15.91 10.50 30.87
C TYR A 577 -14.76 9.50 31.12
N LYS A 578 -14.25 9.44 32.34
CA LYS A 578 -13.05 8.68 32.69
C LYS A 578 -13.18 7.17 32.39
N LYS A 579 -14.34 6.56 32.69
CA LYS A 579 -14.55 5.11 32.46
C LYS A 579 -14.63 4.79 30.96
N GLU A 580 -15.37 5.59 30.21
CA GLU A 580 -15.53 5.45 28.76
C GLU A 580 -14.17 5.66 28.06
N SER A 581 -13.43 6.68 28.48
CA SER A 581 -12.08 6.95 27.95
C SER A 581 -11.10 5.82 28.23
N GLN A 582 -11.19 5.16 29.37
CA GLN A 582 -10.36 3.99 29.70
C GLN A 582 -10.71 2.80 28.79
N SER A 583 -12.01 2.55 28.52
CA SER A 583 -12.44 1.50 27.60
C SER A 583 -11.92 1.75 26.19
N VAL A 584 -12.07 2.98 25.69
CA VAL A 584 -11.55 3.40 24.37
C VAL A 584 -10.02 3.28 24.32
N GLU A 585 -9.31 3.67 25.38
CA GLU A 585 -7.86 3.54 25.48
C GLU A 585 -7.41 2.09 25.34
N MET A 586 -8.08 1.14 26.02
CA MET A 586 -7.77 -0.29 25.93
C MET A 586 -8.04 -0.82 24.52
N LYS A 587 -9.14 -0.40 23.89
CA LYS A 587 -9.46 -0.74 22.50
C LYS A 587 -8.36 -0.25 21.52
N ILE A 588 -7.93 1.01 21.65
CA ILE A 588 -6.86 1.57 20.80
C ILE A 588 -5.54 0.82 21.01
N LYS A 589 -5.18 0.54 22.27
CA LYS A 589 -3.99 -0.24 22.63
C LYS A 589 -4.01 -1.64 22.00
N ALA A 590 -5.16 -2.32 22.08
CA ALA A 590 -5.33 -3.63 21.46
C ALA A 590 -5.20 -3.56 19.93
N MET A 591 -5.82 -2.55 19.30
CA MET A 591 -5.71 -2.35 17.85
C MET A 591 -4.25 -2.10 17.43
N ILE A 592 -3.50 -1.26 18.15
CA ILE A 592 -2.09 -0.98 17.86
C ILE A 592 -1.24 -2.24 18.04
N GLN A 593 -1.44 -2.98 19.15
CA GLN A 593 -0.70 -4.22 19.41
C GLN A 593 -0.95 -5.25 18.31
N ARG A 594 -2.21 -5.49 17.92
CA ARG A 594 -2.57 -6.43 16.85
C ARG A 594 -2.02 -5.97 15.50
N TYR A 595 -2.17 -4.69 15.15
CA TYR A 595 -1.64 -4.14 13.91
C TYR A 595 -0.14 -4.37 13.78
N ASN A 596 0.64 -3.99 14.80
CA ASN A 596 2.09 -4.15 14.76
C ASN A 596 2.48 -5.64 14.71
N HIS A 597 1.89 -6.46 15.59
CA HIS A 597 2.16 -7.89 15.63
C HIS A 597 1.85 -8.57 14.29
N ASP A 598 0.64 -8.36 13.77
CA ASP A 598 0.18 -9.10 12.59
C ASP A 598 0.90 -8.68 11.31
N LEU A 599 1.27 -7.40 11.18
CA LEU A 599 2.10 -6.94 10.07
C LEU A 599 3.53 -7.45 10.15
N LEU A 600 4.14 -7.43 11.33
CA LEU A 600 5.50 -7.95 11.54
C LEU A 600 5.57 -9.45 11.23
N GLN A 601 4.57 -10.22 11.65
CA GLN A 601 4.50 -11.68 11.46
C GLN A 601 3.87 -12.10 10.13
N ASN A 602 3.43 -11.15 9.27
CA ASN A 602 2.69 -11.42 8.03
C ASN A 602 1.43 -12.29 8.27
N GLN A 603 0.67 -11.96 9.33
CA GLN A 603 -0.53 -12.68 9.78
C GLN A 603 -1.80 -11.84 9.55
N THR A 604 -1.92 -11.24 8.38
CA THR A 604 -3.04 -10.38 7.99
C THR A 604 -4.03 -11.10 7.05
N THR A 605 -4.10 -12.41 7.19
CA THR A 605 -5.07 -13.30 6.52
C THR A 605 -5.63 -14.30 7.51
N ILE A 606 -6.72 -14.94 7.15
CA ILE A 606 -7.21 -16.13 7.85
C ILE A 606 -6.27 -17.29 7.55
N ASN A 607 -5.76 -17.95 8.59
CA ASN A 607 -4.97 -19.16 8.43
C ASN A 607 -5.89 -20.31 8.01
N GLU A 608 -5.66 -20.90 6.85
CA GLU A 608 -6.35 -22.09 6.34
C GLU A 608 -6.17 -23.35 7.23
N THR A 609 -5.41 -23.25 8.33
CA THR A 609 -5.03 -24.37 9.22
C THR A 609 -5.91 -24.52 10.46
N LYS A 610 -7.10 -23.88 10.51
CA LYS A 610 -8.05 -24.05 11.62
C LYS A 610 -9.33 -24.79 11.22
N HIS A 611 -9.24 -25.78 10.31
CA HIS A 611 -10.32 -26.75 10.10
C HIS A 611 -9.82 -28.18 10.33
#